data_716ad5f12593aad70900b42054052b5e
#
_entry.id   716ad5f12593aad70900b42054052b5e
#
_cell.length_a   1.000
_cell.length_b   1.000
_cell.length_c   1.000
_cell.angle_alpha   90.00
_cell.angle_beta   90.00
_cell.angle_gamma   90.00
#
_symmetry.space_group_name_H-M   'P 1'
#
loop_
_entity.id
_entity.type
_entity.pdbx_description
1 polymer ?
#
loop_
_entity_poly.entity_id
_entity_poly.type
_entity_poly.pdbx_seq_one_letter_code
_entity_poly.pdbx_strand_id
1 'polypeptide(L)'
;MYDAPITRSQKGAFMLLLDQSGSMAEKITYQGELLTKAQALCYAVSEILEELISYSYRGFFVGDYFDVAIIGYSGTEATNMFGKGWKSIADIDQSALSRHQYLLKRTTPDGENFYTKGTRREWIEPKANGRTPLGEALRKARRLVQPWCRRHPDSFPPVVINITDGEATDASPDDLMALSQALCKVGTNDGNTIFINIHLAPEGHHRRVNNLCFPAESDPLPEGRHARLLYQISSTLPSLYTSYIEELRGGKGPFRGVCFNTAPSELVGMLSVGTITMTKLF
;
A
#
# COMPACT_ATOMS: atom_id res chain seq x y z
N MET A 1 1.97 -22.26 5.83
CA MET A 1 2.43 -20.90 6.17
C MET A 1 1.90 -19.93 5.12
N TYR A 2 1.41 -18.81 5.57
CA TYR A 2 0.69 -17.79 4.82
C TYR A 2 -0.64 -18.31 4.24
N ASP A 3 -1.39 -19.04 5.04
CA ASP A 3 -2.67 -19.66 4.68
C ASP A 3 -3.75 -19.51 5.77
N ALA A 4 -3.44 -18.80 6.86
CA ALA A 4 -4.40 -18.54 7.93
C ALA A 4 -5.61 -17.77 7.38
N PRO A 5 -6.85 -18.26 7.59
CA PRO A 5 -8.05 -17.61 7.09
C PRO A 5 -8.30 -16.27 7.79
N ILE A 6 -8.84 -15.30 7.07
CA ILE A 6 -9.25 -14.03 7.65
C ILE A 6 -10.69 -14.14 8.15
N THR A 7 -10.84 -14.05 9.45
CA THR A 7 -12.11 -14.15 10.15
C THR A 7 -12.23 -13.02 11.19
N ARG A 8 -13.36 -12.88 11.87
CA ARG A 8 -13.50 -11.90 12.95
C ARG A 8 -12.60 -12.17 14.15
N SER A 9 -12.23 -13.44 14.38
CA SER A 9 -11.31 -13.85 15.46
C SER A 9 -9.84 -13.87 15.00
N GLN A 10 -9.60 -14.04 13.73
CA GLN A 10 -8.26 -14.04 13.08
C GLN A 10 -8.22 -12.92 12.03
N LYS A 11 -8.14 -11.68 12.52
CA LYS A 11 -8.16 -10.50 11.65
C LYS A 11 -6.94 -10.41 10.76
N GLY A 12 -7.10 -9.82 9.59
CA GLY A 12 -5.98 -9.33 8.79
C GLY A 12 -5.45 -7.99 9.30
N ALA A 13 -4.16 -7.73 9.16
CA ALA A 13 -3.55 -6.44 9.45
C ALA A 13 -2.95 -5.82 8.20
N PHE A 14 -3.37 -4.60 7.88
CA PHE A 14 -2.94 -3.88 6.70
C PHE A 14 -2.38 -2.51 7.08
N MET A 15 -1.11 -2.23 6.75
CA MET A 15 -0.46 -0.97 7.08
C MET A 15 0.08 -0.29 5.83
N LEU A 16 -0.21 1.00 5.70
CA LEU A 16 0.37 1.87 4.68
C LEU A 16 1.38 2.82 5.31
N LEU A 17 2.57 2.94 4.71
CA LEU A 17 3.57 3.96 4.97
C LEU A 17 3.56 4.92 3.79
N LEU A 18 3.18 6.17 4.01
CA LEU A 18 2.95 7.15 2.95
C LEU A 18 4.00 8.25 2.99
N ASP A 19 4.75 8.38 1.94
CA ASP A 19 5.64 9.51 1.74
C ASP A 19 4.82 10.80 1.62
N GLN A 20 5.16 11.77 2.46
CA GLN A 20 4.57 13.10 2.49
C GLN A 20 5.67 14.18 2.34
N SER A 21 6.82 13.82 1.78
CA SER A 21 7.94 14.73 1.52
C SER A 21 7.63 15.76 0.44
N GLY A 22 8.51 16.74 0.28
CA GLY A 22 8.30 17.86 -0.64
C GLY A 22 8.13 17.45 -2.12
N SER A 23 8.76 16.37 -2.57
CA SER A 23 8.62 15.83 -3.94
C SER A 23 7.18 15.39 -4.27
N MET A 24 6.41 14.98 -3.26
CA MET A 24 5.00 14.62 -3.42
C MET A 24 4.09 15.80 -3.83
N ALA A 25 4.61 17.04 -3.87
CA ALA A 25 3.93 18.21 -4.43
C ALA A 25 3.97 18.27 -5.97
N GLU A 26 4.79 17.43 -6.61
CA GLU A 26 4.88 17.35 -8.07
C GLU A 26 3.52 17.02 -8.67
N LYS A 27 3.16 17.76 -9.73
CA LYS A 27 1.88 17.58 -10.44
C LYS A 27 1.97 16.45 -11.44
N ILE A 28 0.93 15.65 -11.52
CA ILE A 28 0.78 14.50 -12.40
C ILE A 28 -0.63 14.45 -12.98
N THR A 29 -0.80 13.77 -14.10
CA THR A 29 -2.15 13.47 -14.61
C THR A 29 -2.65 12.15 -14.01
N TYR A 30 -3.73 12.23 -13.24
CA TYR A 30 -4.38 11.07 -12.62
C TYR A 30 -5.85 11.03 -13.03
N GLN A 31 -6.28 9.95 -13.70
CA GLN A 31 -7.66 9.78 -14.22
C GLN A 31 -8.18 10.98 -15.06
N GLY A 32 -7.27 11.68 -15.77
CA GLY A 32 -7.60 12.84 -16.59
C GLY A 32 -7.61 14.19 -15.85
N GLU A 33 -7.36 14.21 -14.56
CA GLU A 33 -7.23 15.41 -13.73
C GLU A 33 -5.76 15.72 -13.41
N LEU A 34 -5.42 17.00 -13.34
CA LEU A 34 -4.09 17.45 -12.92
C LEU A 34 -4.05 17.58 -11.39
N LEU A 35 -3.44 16.60 -10.74
CA LEU A 35 -3.32 16.50 -9.29
C LEU A 35 -1.86 16.51 -8.86
N THR A 36 -1.60 16.74 -7.56
CA THR A 36 -0.29 16.41 -6.98
C THR A 36 -0.18 14.90 -6.74
N LYS A 37 1.05 14.36 -6.66
CA LYS A 37 1.27 12.96 -6.26
C LYS A 37 0.62 12.67 -4.90
N ALA A 38 0.70 13.62 -3.95
CA ALA A 38 0.05 13.50 -2.64
C ALA A 38 -1.47 13.36 -2.76
N GLN A 39 -2.13 14.13 -3.64
CA GLN A 39 -3.58 14.00 -3.88
C GLN A 39 -3.93 12.66 -4.54
N ALA A 40 -3.19 12.26 -5.57
CA ALA A 40 -3.39 10.97 -6.21
C ALA A 40 -3.18 9.80 -5.24
N LEU A 41 -2.19 9.90 -4.34
CA LEU A 41 -1.95 8.91 -3.30
C LEU A 41 -3.14 8.83 -2.32
N CYS A 42 -3.71 9.96 -1.89
CA CYS A 42 -4.89 9.97 -1.03
C CYS A 42 -6.10 9.30 -1.71
N TYR A 43 -6.27 9.51 -3.01
CA TYR A 43 -7.33 8.86 -3.78
C TYR A 43 -7.13 7.35 -3.87
N ALA A 44 -5.92 6.88 -4.19
CA ALA A 44 -5.61 5.46 -4.24
C ALA A 44 -5.79 4.78 -2.87
N VAL A 45 -5.37 5.43 -1.79
CA VAL A 45 -5.60 4.94 -0.42
C VAL A 45 -7.09 4.84 -0.12
N SER A 46 -7.89 5.83 -0.54
CA SER A 46 -9.34 5.81 -0.34
C SER A 46 -10.00 4.67 -1.10
N GLU A 47 -9.59 4.40 -2.34
CA GLU A 47 -10.10 3.27 -3.13
C GLU A 47 -9.80 1.92 -2.46
N ILE A 48 -8.60 1.73 -1.90
CA ILE A 48 -8.24 0.50 -1.16
C ILE A 48 -9.05 0.35 0.13
N LEU A 49 -9.29 1.43 0.86
CA LEU A 49 -10.14 1.38 2.05
C LEU A 49 -11.58 1.02 1.70
N GLU A 50 -12.13 1.59 0.62
CA GLU A 50 -13.45 1.21 0.09
C GLU A 50 -13.51 -0.28 -0.30
N GLU A 51 -12.46 -0.79 -0.93
CA GLU A 51 -12.34 -2.20 -1.28
C GLU A 51 -12.37 -3.09 -0.02
N LEU A 52 -11.56 -2.79 1.00
CA LEU A 52 -11.55 -3.52 2.26
C LEU A 52 -12.89 -3.45 3.00
N ILE A 53 -13.54 -2.28 2.98
CA ILE A 53 -14.89 -2.09 3.52
C ILE A 53 -15.88 -2.97 2.76
N SER A 54 -15.82 -2.95 1.44
CA SER A 54 -16.70 -3.75 0.57
C SER A 54 -16.58 -5.25 0.85
N TYR A 55 -15.37 -5.77 0.98
CA TYR A 55 -15.14 -7.17 1.37
C TYR A 55 -15.66 -7.50 2.77
N SER A 56 -15.71 -6.51 3.65
CA SER A 56 -16.14 -6.69 5.02
C SER A 56 -17.65 -6.59 5.21
N TYR A 57 -18.42 -6.26 4.18
CA TYR A 57 -19.90 -6.18 4.26
C TYR A 57 -20.52 -7.56 4.51
N ARG A 58 -21.47 -7.59 5.46
CA ARG A 58 -22.29 -8.75 5.80
C ARG A 58 -23.74 -8.31 5.98
N GLY A 59 -24.47 -8.24 4.88
CA GLY A 59 -25.84 -7.77 4.87
C GLY A 59 -25.96 -6.27 5.12
N PHE A 60 -26.12 -5.86 6.38
CA PHE A 60 -26.39 -4.46 6.74
C PHE A 60 -25.27 -3.77 7.52
N PHE A 61 -24.16 -4.45 7.79
CA PHE A 61 -23.04 -3.90 8.58
C PHE A 61 -21.69 -4.31 8.01
N VAL A 62 -20.69 -3.53 8.32
CA VAL A 62 -19.29 -3.86 8.04
C VAL A 62 -18.75 -4.71 9.18
N GLY A 63 -18.35 -5.95 8.89
CA GLY A 63 -17.75 -6.85 9.85
C GLY A 63 -16.31 -6.44 10.16
N ASP A 64 -15.87 -6.72 11.37
CA ASP A 64 -14.54 -6.35 11.87
C ASP A 64 -13.49 -7.42 11.50
N TYR A 65 -13.11 -7.48 10.23
CA TYR A 65 -12.18 -8.46 9.66
C TYR A 65 -10.76 -7.95 9.50
N PHE A 66 -10.57 -6.63 9.49
CA PHE A 66 -9.27 -6.00 9.27
C PHE A 66 -8.98 -4.93 10.30
N ASP A 67 -7.73 -4.91 10.75
CA ASP A 67 -7.13 -3.79 11.46
C ASP A 67 -6.21 -3.04 10.49
N VAL A 68 -6.41 -1.73 10.35
CA VAL A 68 -5.66 -0.88 9.41
C VAL A 68 -4.90 0.20 10.17
N ALA A 69 -3.68 0.50 9.73
CA ALA A 69 -2.91 1.65 10.18
C ALA A 69 -2.33 2.40 8.98
N ILE A 70 -2.33 3.73 9.04
CA ILE A 70 -1.73 4.58 8.02
C ILE A 70 -0.71 5.50 8.68
N ILE A 71 0.55 5.37 8.30
CA ILE A 71 1.66 6.18 8.79
C ILE A 71 2.10 7.12 7.67
N GLY A 72 1.82 8.42 7.80
CA GLY A 72 2.41 9.45 6.97
C GLY A 72 3.78 9.86 7.53
N TYR A 73 4.78 10.03 6.68
CA TYR A 73 6.12 10.46 7.11
C TYR A 73 6.63 11.64 6.29
N SER A 74 7.11 12.68 7.00
CA SER A 74 7.71 13.90 6.41
C SER A 74 8.57 14.65 7.41
N GLY A 75 9.49 15.48 6.93
CA GLY A 75 10.38 16.27 7.80
C GLY A 75 11.33 15.37 8.59
N THR A 76 11.07 15.21 9.87
CA THR A 76 11.84 14.32 10.79
C THR A 76 10.95 13.30 11.50
N GLU A 77 9.64 13.28 11.16
CA GLU A 77 8.65 12.53 11.93
C GLU A 77 7.84 11.58 11.04
N ALA A 78 7.34 10.53 11.68
CA ALA A 78 6.33 9.66 11.14
C ALA A 78 5.09 9.70 12.05
N THR A 79 3.90 9.94 11.49
CA THR A 79 2.67 10.12 12.25
C THR A 79 1.63 9.08 11.83
N ASN A 80 0.99 8.41 12.79
CA ASN A 80 -0.15 7.56 12.50
C ASN A 80 -1.38 8.44 12.26
N MET A 81 -1.90 8.43 11.05
CA MET A 81 -2.98 9.31 10.60
C MET A 81 -4.33 8.96 11.22
N PHE A 82 -4.49 7.74 11.71
CA PHE A 82 -5.67 7.30 12.47
C PHE A 82 -5.54 7.45 13.99
N GLY A 83 -4.53 8.19 14.47
CA GLY A 83 -4.30 8.44 15.89
C GLY A 83 -3.44 7.36 16.54
N LYS A 84 -3.91 6.78 17.66
CA LYS A 84 -3.11 5.79 18.41
C LYS A 84 -3.46 4.36 17.98
N GLY A 85 -2.48 3.65 17.41
CA GLY A 85 -2.60 2.21 17.15
C GLY A 85 -3.29 1.87 15.82
N TRP A 86 -3.86 0.68 15.79
CA TRP A 86 -4.64 0.16 14.67
C TRP A 86 -6.09 0.60 14.78
N LYS A 87 -6.74 0.78 13.66
CA LYS A 87 -8.17 1.10 13.58
C LYS A 87 -8.90 -0.03 12.87
N SER A 88 -10.03 -0.47 13.42
CA SER A 88 -10.82 -1.51 12.78
C SER A 88 -11.44 -1.01 11.47
N ILE A 89 -11.64 -1.90 10.51
CA ILE A 89 -12.27 -1.53 9.23
C ILE A 89 -13.71 -1.04 9.41
N ALA A 90 -14.40 -1.55 10.43
CA ALA A 90 -15.74 -1.11 10.80
C ALA A 90 -15.73 0.35 11.31
N ASP A 91 -14.73 0.73 12.11
CA ASP A 91 -14.57 2.11 12.59
C ASP A 91 -14.12 3.05 11.45
N ILE A 92 -13.32 2.54 10.50
CA ILE A 92 -12.91 3.30 9.31
C ILE A 92 -14.13 3.64 8.47
N ASP A 93 -15.03 2.69 8.24
CA ASP A 93 -16.27 2.91 7.48
C ASP A 93 -17.07 4.11 8.02
N GLN A 94 -17.08 4.32 9.34
CA GLN A 94 -17.82 5.38 10.00
C GLN A 94 -17.07 6.72 10.11
N SER A 95 -15.77 6.77 9.75
CA SER A 95 -14.88 7.89 10.08
C SER A 95 -14.27 8.62 8.89
N ALA A 96 -14.92 8.58 7.73
CA ALA A 96 -14.47 9.35 6.57
C ALA A 96 -14.44 10.86 6.91
N LEU A 97 -13.36 11.54 6.53
CA LEU A 97 -13.17 12.99 6.75
C LEU A 97 -14.09 13.80 5.82
N SER A 98 -14.25 13.32 4.58
CA SER A 98 -15.06 13.99 3.58
C SER A 98 -15.78 12.98 2.68
N ARG A 99 -16.83 13.46 2.00
CA ARG A 99 -17.58 12.72 0.98
C ARG A 99 -17.81 13.63 -0.20
N HIS A 100 -17.23 13.29 -1.33
CA HIS A 100 -17.35 14.04 -2.58
C HIS A 100 -18.22 13.28 -3.56
N GLN A 101 -19.21 13.95 -4.13
CA GLN A 101 -19.97 13.42 -5.27
C GLN A 101 -19.21 13.76 -6.55
N TYR A 102 -19.09 12.78 -7.43
CA TYR A 102 -18.48 12.96 -8.75
C TYR A 102 -19.34 12.28 -9.80
N LEU A 103 -19.17 12.70 -11.06
CA LEU A 103 -19.86 12.12 -12.20
C LEU A 103 -18.94 11.10 -12.88
N LEU A 104 -19.34 9.85 -12.86
CA LEU A 104 -18.71 8.78 -13.63
C LEU A 104 -19.30 8.77 -15.04
N LYS A 105 -18.44 9.02 -16.03
CA LYS A 105 -18.81 8.77 -17.43
C LYS A 105 -18.81 7.26 -17.65
N ARG A 106 -19.94 6.75 -18.10
CA ARG A 106 -20.13 5.35 -18.50
C ARG A 106 -20.47 5.32 -19.99
N THR A 107 -20.03 4.28 -20.68
CA THR A 107 -20.38 4.04 -22.08
C THR A 107 -21.20 2.75 -22.15
N THR A 108 -22.35 2.80 -22.79
CA THR A 108 -23.16 1.61 -23.09
C THR A 108 -22.45 0.72 -24.11
N PRO A 109 -22.83 -0.56 -24.25
CA PRO A 109 -22.31 -1.42 -25.31
C PRO A 109 -22.51 -0.84 -26.72
N ASP A 110 -23.54 -0.01 -26.91
CA ASP A 110 -23.87 0.66 -28.18
C ASP A 110 -23.10 1.96 -28.41
N GLY A 111 -22.16 2.31 -27.47
CA GLY A 111 -21.30 3.48 -27.60
C GLY A 111 -21.87 4.80 -27.06
N GLU A 112 -23.05 4.81 -26.48
CA GLU A 112 -23.63 6.01 -25.85
C GLU A 112 -23.00 6.31 -24.50
N ASN A 113 -22.68 7.60 -24.26
CA ASN A 113 -22.14 8.05 -23.01
C ASN A 113 -23.25 8.52 -22.06
N PHE A 114 -23.25 8.01 -20.84
CA PHE A 114 -24.10 8.50 -19.76
C PHE A 114 -23.30 8.74 -18.49
N TYR A 115 -23.83 9.56 -17.59
CA TYR A 115 -23.17 9.91 -16.34
C TYR A 115 -23.93 9.32 -15.16
N THR A 116 -23.21 8.60 -14.29
CA THR A 116 -23.72 8.12 -13.02
C THR A 116 -23.08 8.92 -11.87
N LYS A 117 -23.85 9.18 -10.81
CA LYS A 117 -23.30 9.77 -9.60
C LYS A 117 -22.52 8.71 -8.83
N GLY A 118 -21.25 8.97 -8.59
CA GLY A 118 -20.42 8.23 -7.66
C GLY A 118 -20.20 9.07 -6.38
N THR A 119 -19.91 8.41 -5.28
CA THR A 119 -19.47 9.07 -4.04
C THR A 119 -18.09 8.53 -3.71
N ARG A 120 -17.12 9.41 -3.53
CA ARG A 120 -15.79 9.09 -3.03
C ARG A 120 -15.69 9.57 -1.59
N ARG A 121 -15.31 8.68 -0.69
CA ARG A 121 -14.98 9.01 0.68
C ARG A 121 -13.46 9.21 0.81
N GLU A 122 -13.04 10.10 1.66
CA GLU A 122 -11.63 10.36 1.93
C GLU A 122 -11.37 10.26 3.43
N TRP A 123 -10.28 9.60 3.80
CA TRP A 123 -9.91 9.35 5.21
C TRP A 123 -8.61 10.04 5.62
N ILE A 124 -7.86 10.54 4.65
CA ILE A 124 -6.58 11.21 4.87
C ILE A 124 -6.49 12.47 4.02
N GLU A 125 -5.78 13.47 4.56
CA GLU A 125 -5.51 14.72 3.84
C GLU A 125 -4.19 14.63 3.08
N PRO A 126 -4.10 15.18 1.85
CA PRO A 126 -2.87 15.24 1.09
C PRO A 126 -1.87 16.18 1.77
N LYS A 127 -0.62 15.71 1.93
CA LYS A 127 0.47 16.47 2.51
C LYS A 127 1.73 16.26 1.67
N ALA A 128 2.47 17.35 1.41
CA ALA A 128 3.70 17.31 0.64
C ALA A 128 4.66 18.39 1.14
N ASN A 129 5.50 18.07 2.12
CA ASN A 129 6.50 18.99 2.65
C ASN A 129 7.65 18.27 3.35
N GLY A 130 8.80 18.95 3.43
CA GLY A 130 9.94 18.45 4.20
C GLY A 130 10.69 17.28 3.55
N ARG A 131 11.40 16.54 4.37
CA ARG A 131 12.28 15.43 4.00
C ARG A 131 11.55 14.08 4.06
N THR A 132 12.24 12.99 3.71
CA THR A 132 11.73 11.62 3.60
C THR A 132 12.25 10.73 4.74
N PRO A 133 11.70 10.77 5.98
CA PRO A 133 12.18 10.00 7.12
C PRO A 133 11.65 8.56 7.13
N LEU A 134 12.01 7.76 6.13
CA LEU A 134 11.59 6.36 6.01
C LEU A 134 12.08 5.49 7.18
N GLY A 135 13.27 5.77 7.72
CA GLY A 135 13.80 5.05 8.88
C GLY A 135 12.89 5.20 10.10
N GLU A 136 12.38 6.42 10.37
CA GLU A 136 11.44 6.63 11.48
C GLU A 136 10.08 5.98 11.19
N ALA A 137 9.62 5.97 9.94
CA ALA A 137 8.41 5.26 9.54
C ALA A 137 8.53 3.75 9.81
N LEU A 138 9.65 3.11 9.47
CA LEU A 138 9.92 1.71 9.74
C LEU A 138 9.99 1.39 11.25
N ARG A 139 10.63 2.27 12.04
CA ARG A 139 10.65 2.13 13.52
C ARG A 139 9.22 2.18 14.08
N LYS A 140 8.41 3.12 13.61
CA LYS A 140 7.01 3.27 14.04
C LYS A 140 6.15 2.10 13.60
N ALA A 141 6.31 1.62 12.37
CA ALA A 141 5.63 0.44 11.86
C ALA A 141 5.91 -0.78 12.77
N ARG A 142 7.18 -1.05 13.07
CA ARG A 142 7.55 -2.16 13.96
C ARG A 142 6.95 -2.04 15.35
N ARG A 143 6.90 -0.83 15.94
CA ARG A 143 6.28 -0.58 17.25
C ARG A 143 4.78 -0.91 17.26
N LEU A 144 4.08 -0.81 16.13
CA LEU A 144 2.66 -1.17 16.00
C LEU A 144 2.47 -2.65 15.65
N VAL A 145 3.28 -3.19 14.73
CA VAL A 145 3.17 -4.57 14.25
C VAL A 145 3.50 -5.57 15.36
N GLN A 146 4.56 -5.33 16.14
CA GLN A 146 5.02 -6.29 17.15
C GLN A 146 3.97 -6.61 18.25
N PRO A 147 3.31 -5.64 18.89
CA PRO A 147 2.25 -5.94 19.84
C PRO A 147 0.98 -6.47 19.17
N TRP A 148 0.71 -6.14 17.91
CA TRP A 148 -0.40 -6.71 17.16
C TRP A 148 -0.22 -8.22 16.94
N CYS A 149 0.93 -8.65 16.44
CA CYS A 149 1.24 -10.07 16.23
C CYS A 149 1.16 -10.88 17.55
N ARG A 150 1.59 -10.30 18.67
CA ARG A 150 1.47 -10.96 19.99
C ARG A 150 0.01 -11.16 20.45
N ARG A 151 -0.89 -10.26 20.05
CA ARG A 151 -2.33 -10.36 20.38
C ARG A 151 -3.11 -11.25 19.41
N HIS A 152 -2.56 -11.43 18.20
CA HIS A 152 -3.16 -12.18 17.10
C HIS A 152 -2.19 -13.24 16.57
N PRO A 153 -1.72 -14.18 17.41
CA PRO A 153 -0.65 -15.12 17.04
C PRO A 153 -1.04 -16.05 15.89
N ASP A 154 -2.32 -16.36 15.73
CA ASP A 154 -2.81 -17.32 14.73
C ASP A 154 -3.42 -16.64 13.49
N SER A 155 -3.32 -15.32 13.41
CA SER A 155 -3.77 -14.55 12.24
C SER A 155 -2.76 -14.62 11.10
N PHE A 156 -3.21 -14.32 9.87
CA PHE A 156 -2.33 -14.03 8.76
C PHE A 156 -1.37 -12.89 9.14
N PRO A 157 -0.07 -12.96 8.79
CA PRO A 157 0.88 -11.94 9.20
C PRO A 157 0.57 -10.58 8.57
N PRO A 158 0.95 -9.47 9.25
CA PRO A 158 0.71 -8.13 8.73
C PRO A 158 1.35 -7.89 7.36
N VAL A 159 0.60 -7.19 6.49
CA VAL A 159 1.11 -6.65 5.24
C VAL A 159 1.37 -5.16 5.42
N VAL A 160 2.61 -4.75 5.19
CA VAL A 160 3.06 -3.36 5.28
C VAL A 160 3.49 -2.90 3.89
N ILE A 161 2.87 -1.86 3.37
CA ILE A 161 3.18 -1.30 2.05
C ILE A 161 3.70 0.11 2.21
N ASN A 162 4.92 0.36 1.75
CA ASN A 162 5.53 1.68 1.67
C ASN A 162 5.35 2.24 0.27
N ILE A 163 4.93 3.51 0.18
CA ILE A 163 4.74 4.23 -1.08
C ILE A 163 5.57 5.51 -1.01
N THR A 164 6.55 5.64 -1.90
CA THR A 164 7.52 6.76 -1.93
C THR A 164 7.85 7.15 -3.36
N ASP A 165 8.27 8.38 -3.57
CA ASP A 165 8.84 8.86 -4.84
C ASP A 165 10.32 9.25 -4.69
N GLY A 166 10.96 9.00 -3.53
CA GLY A 166 12.31 9.45 -3.25
C GLY A 166 13.13 8.55 -2.31
N GLU A 167 14.38 8.99 -2.11
CA GLU A 167 15.31 8.31 -1.22
C GLU A 167 15.11 8.76 0.23
N ALA A 168 15.32 7.83 1.16
CA ALA A 168 15.30 8.14 2.59
C ALA A 168 16.40 9.14 2.97
N THR A 169 16.07 10.07 3.87
CA THR A 169 16.97 11.15 4.29
C THR A 169 17.44 11.06 5.74
N ASP A 170 16.93 10.10 6.51
CA ASP A 170 17.13 9.97 7.96
C ASP A 170 17.90 8.70 8.36
N ALA A 171 18.25 7.86 7.40
CA ALA A 171 18.92 6.59 7.65
C ALA A 171 19.85 6.22 6.48
N SER A 172 20.98 5.58 6.77
CA SER A 172 21.84 4.99 5.75
C SER A 172 21.21 3.76 5.10
N PRO A 173 21.69 3.31 3.93
CA PRO A 173 21.23 2.05 3.33
C PRO A 173 21.32 0.85 4.27
N ASP A 174 22.40 0.74 5.03
CA ASP A 174 22.61 -0.36 5.99
C ASP A 174 21.61 -0.27 7.16
N ASP A 175 21.32 0.95 7.66
CA ASP A 175 20.31 1.16 8.68
C ASP A 175 18.91 0.78 8.17
N LEU A 176 18.56 1.16 6.92
CA LEU A 176 17.28 0.79 6.31
C LEU A 176 17.15 -0.72 6.13
N MET A 177 18.22 -1.41 5.72
CA MET A 177 18.25 -2.87 5.67
C MET A 177 18.03 -3.49 7.05
N ALA A 178 18.72 -3.00 8.08
CA ALA A 178 18.54 -3.49 9.45
C ALA A 178 17.11 -3.25 9.98
N LEU A 179 16.55 -2.06 9.72
CA LEU A 179 15.19 -1.70 10.14
C LEU A 179 14.12 -2.53 9.43
N SER A 180 14.24 -2.71 8.11
CA SER A 180 13.31 -3.53 7.35
C SER A 180 13.38 -5.00 7.75
N GLN A 181 14.57 -5.56 7.94
CA GLN A 181 14.75 -6.91 8.44
C GLN A 181 14.17 -7.09 9.85
N ALA A 182 14.35 -6.09 10.72
CA ALA A 182 13.77 -6.11 12.07
C ALA A 182 12.24 -6.04 12.06
N LEU A 183 11.63 -5.34 11.08
CA LEU A 183 10.19 -5.35 10.83
C LEU A 183 9.73 -6.71 10.31
N CYS A 184 10.36 -7.23 9.26
CA CYS A 184 10.00 -8.50 8.64
C CYS A 184 10.22 -9.72 9.55
N LYS A 185 11.11 -9.65 10.57
CA LYS A 185 11.26 -10.72 11.57
C LYS A 185 10.11 -10.79 12.58
N VAL A 186 9.31 -9.75 12.68
CA VAL A 186 8.08 -9.80 13.47
C VAL A 186 7.04 -10.57 12.67
N GLY A 187 6.33 -11.49 13.30
CA GLY A 187 5.34 -12.30 12.60
C GLY A 187 4.34 -12.95 13.55
N THR A 188 3.48 -13.75 12.98
CA THR A 188 2.52 -14.63 13.63
C THR A 188 2.98 -16.09 13.47
N ASN A 189 2.20 -17.04 13.98
CA ASN A 189 2.47 -18.48 13.77
C ASN A 189 2.36 -18.87 12.29
N ASP A 190 1.61 -18.10 11.48
CA ASP A 190 1.42 -18.36 10.06
C ASP A 190 2.54 -17.82 9.17
N GLY A 191 3.31 -16.82 9.63
CA GLY A 191 4.45 -16.30 8.87
C GLY A 191 4.96 -14.96 9.37
N ASN A 192 5.95 -14.46 8.68
CA ASN A 192 6.60 -13.18 8.94
C ASN A 192 5.83 -12.02 8.29
N THR A 193 5.95 -10.81 8.85
CA THR A 193 5.43 -9.59 8.23
C THR A 193 5.92 -9.43 6.81
N ILE A 194 5.01 -9.16 5.89
CA ILE A 194 5.29 -8.92 4.47
C ILE A 194 5.50 -7.42 4.27
N PHE A 195 6.66 -7.03 3.73
CA PHE A 195 7.00 -5.63 3.45
C PHE A 195 7.13 -5.42 1.94
N ILE A 196 6.28 -4.56 1.40
CA ILE A 196 6.20 -4.21 -0.03
C ILE A 196 6.60 -2.74 -0.19
N ASN A 197 7.39 -2.42 -1.21
CA ASN A 197 7.73 -1.05 -1.57
C ASN A 197 7.18 -0.71 -2.95
N ILE A 198 6.49 0.42 -3.07
CA ILE A 198 6.01 0.98 -4.33
C ILE A 198 6.70 2.32 -4.55
N HIS A 199 7.55 2.38 -5.58
CA HIS A 199 8.22 3.60 -5.99
C HIS A 199 7.43 4.27 -7.12
N LEU A 200 7.01 5.52 -6.89
CA LEU A 200 6.24 6.31 -7.84
C LEU A 200 7.17 6.94 -8.88
N ALA A 201 6.77 6.88 -10.15
CA ALA A 201 7.51 7.53 -11.23
C ALA A 201 7.48 9.06 -11.12
N PRO A 202 8.57 9.75 -11.50
CA PRO A 202 8.53 11.18 -11.78
C PRO A 202 7.63 11.48 -12.99
N GLU A 203 7.07 12.69 -13.07
CA GLU A 203 6.26 13.10 -14.22
C GLU A 203 7.09 13.09 -15.52
N GLY A 204 6.45 12.72 -16.63
CA GLY A 204 7.07 12.69 -17.95
C GLY A 204 7.95 11.48 -18.26
N HIS A 205 8.21 10.60 -17.31
CA HIS A 205 9.04 9.41 -17.53
C HIS A 205 8.22 8.18 -17.96
N HIS A 206 6.90 8.25 -18.01
CA HIS A 206 5.99 7.12 -18.32
C HIS A 206 6.23 6.46 -19.71
N ARG A 207 6.97 7.09 -20.61
CA ARG A 207 7.29 6.53 -21.94
C ARG A 207 8.71 5.98 -22.09
N ARG A 208 9.60 6.19 -21.11
CA ARG A 208 11.02 5.84 -21.24
C ARG A 208 11.61 5.04 -20.10
N VAL A 209 10.91 4.90 -18.98
CA VAL A 209 11.41 4.16 -17.82
C VAL A 209 10.65 2.83 -17.72
N ASN A 210 11.38 1.75 -17.65
CA ASN A 210 10.80 0.42 -17.47
C ASN A 210 10.01 0.38 -16.17
N ASN A 211 8.69 0.36 -16.26
CA ASN A 211 7.83 0.02 -15.15
C ASN A 211 8.08 -1.47 -14.85
N LEU A 212 8.59 -1.78 -13.68
CA LEU A 212 8.88 -3.14 -13.26
C LEU A 212 8.23 -3.40 -11.90
N CYS A 213 7.14 -4.15 -11.91
CA CYS A 213 6.43 -4.52 -10.69
C CYS A 213 6.65 -5.99 -10.35
N PHE A 214 6.89 -6.25 -9.08
CA PHE A 214 7.09 -7.58 -8.53
C PHE A 214 8.11 -8.42 -9.30
N PRO A 215 9.38 -7.95 -9.45
CA PRO A 215 10.38 -8.67 -10.22
C PRO A 215 10.65 -10.05 -9.65
N ALA A 216 10.89 -11.01 -10.55
CA ALA A 216 11.54 -12.26 -10.23
C ALA A 216 13.06 -12.04 -10.06
N GLU A 217 13.78 -13.00 -9.52
CA GLU A 217 15.23 -12.90 -9.31
C GLU A 217 16.02 -12.73 -10.63
N SER A 218 15.48 -13.28 -11.72
CA SER A 218 16.07 -13.18 -13.06
C SER A 218 15.81 -11.87 -13.78
N ASP A 219 14.91 -11.03 -13.28
CA ASP A 219 14.54 -9.81 -13.96
C ASP A 219 15.61 -8.72 -13.78
N PRO A 220 15.95 -7.99 -14.85
CA PRO A 220 16.89 -6.87 -14.75
C PRO A 220 16.25 -5.72 -13.93
N LEU A 221 16.90 -5.35 -12.84
CA LEU A 221 16.45 -4.22 -12.02
C LEU A 221 16.80 -2.89 -12.70
N PRO A 222 16.02 -1.82 -12.45
CA PRO A 222 16.40 -0.46 -12.84
C PRO A 222 17.79 -0.11 -12.30
N GLU A 223 18.53 0.69 -13.08
CA GLU A 223 19.85 1.15 -12.66
C GLU A 223 19.78 2.06 -11.43
N GLY A 224 20.84 2.00 -10.61
CA GLY A 224 21.00 2.88 -9.46
C GLY A 224 20.97 2.17 -8.11
N ARG A 225 21.52 2.89 -7.11
CA ARG A 225 21.63 2.38 -5.72
C ARG A 225 20.28 2.31 -5.04
N HIS A 226 19.41 3.27 -5.31
CA HIS A 226 18.08 3.34 -4.71
C HIS A 226 17.21 2.15 -5.12
N ALA A 227 17.16 1.80 -6.41
CA ALA A 227 16.41 0.64 -6.88
C ALA A 227 16.89 -0.66 -6.25
N ARG A 228 18.22 -0.86 -6.16
CA ARG A 228 18.80 -2.02 -5.48
C ARG A 228 18.43 -2.07 -4.00
N LEU A 229 18.47 -0.93 -3.31
CA LEU A 229 18.08 -0.83 -1.91
C LEU A 229 16.62 -1.20 -1.72
N LEU A 230 15.69 -0.62 -2.50
CA LEU A 230 14.26 -0.96 -2.42
C LEU A 230 14.01 -2.45 -2.66
N TYR A 231 14.70 -3.05 -3.63
CA TYR A 231 14.64 -4.49 -3.85
C TYR A 231 15.11 -5.28 -2.62
N GLN A 232 16.25 -4.92 -2.02
CA GLN A 232 16.84 -5.62 -0.89
C GLN A 232 15.99 -5.54 0.38
N ILE A 233 15.38 -4.37 0.66
CA ILE A 233 14.56 -4.16 1.86
C ILE A 233 13.14 -4.73 1.73
N SER A 234 12.70 -5.09 0.52
CA SER A 234 11.38 -5.68 0.27
C SER A 234 11.36 -7.17 0.59
N SER A 235 10.22 -7.72 0.95
CA SER A 235 10.04 -9.16 1.18
C SER A 235 10.04 -9.95 -0.13
N THR A 236 10.54 -11.18 -0.11
CA THR A 236 10.11 -12.18 -1.10
C THR A 236 8.67 -12.54 -0.79
N LEU A 237 7.80 -12.45 -1.79
CA LEU A 237 6.37 -12.68 -1.60
C LEU A 237 6.08 -14.18 -1.44
N PRO A 238 5.19 -14.56 -0.52
CA PRO A 238 4.71 -15.93 -0.38
C PRO A 238 4.07 -16.48 -1.67
N SER A 239 4.07 -17.79 -1.83
CA SER A 239 3.49 -18.47 -3.01
C SER A 239 2.01 -18.13 -3.26
N LEU A 240 1.29 -17.75 -2.24
CA LEU A 240 -0.10 -17.26 -2.33
C LEU A 240 -0.26 -16.12 -3.35
N TYR A 241 0.76 -15.27 -3.51
CA TYR A 241 0.75 -14.16 -4.47
C TYR A 241 1.12 -14.58 -5.89
N THR A 242 1.77 -15.73 -6.06
CA THR A 242 2.43 -16.11 -7.32
C THR A 242 1.46 -16.14 -8.49
N SER A 243 0.35 -16.87 -8.38
CA SER A 243 -0.62 -17.01 -9.50
C SER A 243 -1.20 -15.67 -9.95
N TYR A 244 -1.45 -14.76 -8.99
CA TYR A 244 -1.97 -13.45 -9.32
C TYR A 244 -0.94 -12.55 -10.00
N ILE A 245 0.31 -12.57 -9.52
CA ILE A 245 1.39 -11.79 -10.12
C ILE A 245 1.74 -12.34 -11.51
N GLU A 246 1.72 -13.65 -11.71
CA GLU A 246 1.89 -14.28 -13.03
C GLU A 246 0.81 -13.84 -14.01
N GLU A 247 -0.45 -13.71 -13.56
CA GLU A 247 -1.55 -13.19 -14.37
C GLU A 247 -1.38 -11.69 -14.67
N LEU A 248 -0.94 -10.90 -13.67
CA LEU A 248 -0.78 -9.45 -13.77
C LEU A 248 0.34 -9.04 -14.74
N ARG A 249 1.50 -9.70 -14.67
CA ARG A 249 2.71 -9.27 -15.38
C ARG A 249 3.38 -10.34 -16.25
N GLY A 250 2.96 -11.59 -16.14
CA GLY A 250 3.67 -12.74 -16.68
C GLY A 250 4.91 -13.11 -15.85
N GLY A 251 5.70 -14.08 -16.37
CA GLY A 251 6.90 -14.60 -15.70
C GLY A 251 6.58 -15.73 -14.73
N LYS A 252 7.58 -16.16 -13.95
CA LYS A 252 7.43 -17.17 -12.90
C LYS A 252 8.10 -16.71 -11.62
N GLY A 253 7.43 -16.96 -10.49
CA GLY A 253 7.97 -16.64 -9.16
C GLY A 253 9.18 -17.52 -8.78
N PRO A 254 9.82 -17.24 -7.63
CA PRO A 254 9.35 -16.32 -6.58
C PRO A 254 9.51 -14.85 -6.97
N PHE A 255 8.57 -14.02 -6.51
CA PHE A 255 8.54 -12.59 -6.79
C PHE A 255 8.95 -11.76 -5.59
N ARG A 256 9.55 -10.59 -5.85
CA ARG A 256 9.91 -9.61 -4.83
C ARG A 256 8.81 -8.57 -4.66
N GLY A 257 8.50 -8.21 -3.43
CA GLY A 257 7.47 -7.22 -3.08
C GLY A 257 7.92 -5.78 -3.35
N VAL A 258 8.27 -5.46 -4.60
CA VAL A 258 8.67 -4.12 -5.00
C VAL A 258 8.10 -3.76 -6.37
N CYS A 259 7.66 -2.52 -6.55
CA CYS A 259 7.30 -1.94 -7.84
C CYS A 259 8.15 -0.70 -8.08
N PHE A 260 8.71 -0.59 -9.28
CA PHE A 260 9.53 0.54 -9.71
C PHE A 260 8.80 1.38 -10.74
N ASN A 261 8.92 2.69 -10.60
CA ASN A 261 8.39 3.65 -11.56
C ASN A 261 6.90 3.46 -11.84
N THR A 262 6.15 3.10 -10.81
CA THR A 262 4.70 2.89 -10.88
C THR A 262 4.01 4.20 -11.23
N ALA A 263 3.21 4.19 -12.28
CA ALA A 263 2.34 5.33 -12.57
C ALA A 263 1.29 5.46 -11.47
N PRO A 264 0.96 6.67 -11.01
CA PRO A 264 -0.08 6.85 -10.00
C PRO A 264 -1.43 6.22 -10.37
N SER A 265 -1.76 6.16 -11.66
CA SER A 265 -2.96 5.48 -12.18
C SER A 265 -2.94 3.94 -11.98
N GLU A 266 -1.76 3.35 -11.80
CA GLU A 266 -1.58 1.91 -11.56
C GLU A 266 -1.53 1.57 -10.05
N LEU A 267 -1.43 2.60 -9.20
CA LEU A 267 -1.18 2.46 -7.77
C LEU A 267 -2.24 1.59 -7.08
N VAL A 268 -3.51 1.77 -7.43
CA VAL A 268 -4.61 0.96 -6.88
C VAL A 268 -4.41 -0.52 -7.19
N GLY A 269 -4.11 -0.86 -8.45
CA GLY A 269 -3.84 -2.24 -8.85
C GLY A 269 -2.66 -2.85 -8.09
N MET A 270 -1.60 -2.07 -7.83
CA MET A 270 -0.44 -2.54 -7.06
C MET A 270 -0.77 -2.70 -5.57
N LEU A 271 -1.59 -1.81 -5.01
CA LEU A 271 -2.07 -1.92 -3.62
C LEU A 271 -3.00 -3.12 -3.45
N SER A 272 -3.85 -3.40 -4.44
CA SER A 272 -4.75 -4.56 -4.43
C SER A 272 -3.99 -5.89 -4.35
N VAL A 273 -2.74 -5.98 -4.81
CA VAL A 273 -1.90 -7.16 -4.57
C VAL A 273 -1.76 -7.44 -3.08
N GLY A 274 -1.57 -6.41 -2.25
CA GLY A 274 -1.51 -6.56 -0.80
C GLY A 274 -2.83 -7.02 -0.18
N THR A 275 -3.97 -6.72 -0.80
CA THR A 275 -5.31 -7.09 -0.31
C THR A 275 -5.82 -8.42 -0.86
N ILE A 276 -5.24 -8.92 -1.95
CA ILE A 276 -5.67 -10.18 -2.61
C ILE A 276 -5.57 -11.40 -1.70
N THR A 277 -4.57 -11.44 -0.83
CA THR A 277 -4.51 -12.46 0.21
C THR A 277 -5.77 -12.47 1.06
N MET A 278 -6.36 -11.30 1.24
CA MET A 278 -7.55 -11.09 2.03
C MET A 278 -8.82 -11.60 1.31
N THR A 279 -8.85 -11.57 -0.01
CA THR A 279 -10.00 -12.06 -0.79
C THR A 279 -9.98 -13.57 -1.02
N LYS A 280 -8.80 -14.18 -1.10
CA LYS A 280 -8.67 -15.64 -1.27
C LYS A 280 -8.83 -16.42 0.02
N LEU A 281 -8.68 -15.76 1.17
CA LEU A 281 -8.79 -16.36 2.51
C LEU A 281 -10.18 -16.11 3.16
N PHE A 282 -11.09 -15.48 2.44
CA PHE A 282 -12.50 -15.29 2.73
C PHE A 282 -13.31 -16.44 2.15
#